data_432ce6ddddec1fd0d000a96c2d8b9351
#
_entry.id   432ce6ddddec1fd0d000a96c2d8b9351
#
_cell.length_a   1.000
_cell.length_b   1.000
_cell.length_c   1.000
_cell.angle_alpha   90.00
_cell.angle_beta   90.00
_cell.angle_gamma   90.00
#
_symmetry.space_group_name_H-M   'P 1'
#
loop_
_entity.id
_entity.type
_entity.pdbx_description
1 polymer ?
#
loop_
_entity_poly.entity_id
_entity_poly.type
_entity_poly.pdbx_seq_one_letter_code
_entity_poly.pdbx_strand_id
1 'polypeptide(L)'
;MVNVIKLRKGLNINLKGKAARQKFSSGKCAQYALVPDDFVGMTPKVVVREGDTVKVGDALFVNKKQTDVKFASPVSGVVSAVVRGDRRKVLRVVVDADKEQQYVDFGQKQVASLDGDAVVKALLDAGLFGYINQLPYAVSTTPDRKPRAIFVSALRDMPLAGDFEFELDGNERDFQTGLSALAKVAKTYLGIGAQQTNAALTGAKDVEVTVFDGACPAGNVGVQVNNIAPVNKGEVVWTVDPTAVIFFGRLFNTGKVDLRRLVAVAGSEINEPAYTEALVGQPISSLVESKLAKTEHVRLINGNPLTGRKCTAADFVGGHTSEITAIPEGDDVDEMLGWILPRTNDFSVSRSYFSWLFGKKKEYSLDARVKGGERHMIMSGEYDKVLPMDIYGEYLIKAIIAGDIDRMEQLGIYEVAPEDFALAEFVDSSKLELQHIVRQGLDMLRKENA
;
A
#
# COMPACT_ATOMS: atom_id res chain seq x y z
N MET A 1 16.41 -24.43 6.56
CA MET A 1 16.98 -23.65 5.44
C MET A 1 15.91 -22.63 5.05
N VAL A 2 16.24 -21.35 4.95
CA VAL A 2 15.30 -20.32 4.46
C VAL A 2 15.04 -20.58 2.99
N ASN A 3 13.78 -20.60 2.58
CA ASN A 3 13.39 -20.76 1.18
C ASN A 3 13.79 -19.51 0.39
N VAL A 4 14.39 -19.66 -0.80
CA VAL A 4 14.81 -18.55 -1.67
C VAL A 4 14.14 -18.71 -3.03
N ILE A 5 13.30 -17.73 -3.40
CA ILE A 5 12.64 -17.67 -4.70
C ILE A 5 13.34 -16.62 -5.56
N LYS A 6 13.87 -17.06 -6.72
CA LYS A 6 14.52 -16.18 -7.68
C LYS A 6 13.55 -15.78 -8.78
N LEU A 7 13.25 -14.48 -8.85
CA LEU A 7 12.40 -13.89 -9.88
C LEU A 7 13.27 -13.38 -11.03
N ARG A 8 12.97 -13.78 -12.25
CA ARG A 8 13.73 -13.42 -13.46
C ARG A 8 13.10 -12.26 -14.22
N LYS A 9 11.81 -12.01 -14.02
CA LYS A 9 11.04 -10.94 -14.64
C LYS A 9 10.94 -9.77 -13.67
N GLY A 10 10.79 -8.55 -14.19
CA GLY A 10 10.65 -7.35 -13.39
C GLY A 10 11.42 -6.18 -13.98
N LEU A 11 11.26 -5.00 -13.39
CA LEU A 11 11.88 -3.77 -13.85
C LEU A 11 12.15 -2.82 -12.67
N ASN A 12 13.40 -2.45 -12.46
CA ASN A 12 13.76 -1.40 -11.53
C ASN A 12 13.77 -0.04 -12.24
N ILE A 13 13.00 0.91 -11.75
CA ILE A 13 12.96 2.29 -12.24
C ILE A 13 13.66 3.16 -11.21
N ASN A 14 14.89 3.57 -11.52
CA ASN A 14 15.71 4.37 -10.61
C ASN A 14 15.25 5.83 -10.65
N LEU A 15 14.31 6.21 -9.81
CA LEU A 15 13.88 7.60 -9.67
C LEU A 15 14.78 8.34 -8.70
N LYS A 16 15.06 9.60 -9.05
CA LYS A 16 15.81 10.53 -8.21
C LYS A 16 15.00 10.90 -6.97
N GLY A 17 15.70 11.05 -5.83
CA GLY A 17 15.07 11.52 -4.60
C GLY A 17 14.59 10.41 -3.67
N LYS A 18 15.27 9.26 -3.67
CA LYS A 18 15.02 8.22 -2.65
C LYS A 18 15.35 8.77 -1.26
N ALA A 19 14.47 8.50 -0.28
CA ALA A 19 14.67 8.95 1.10
C ALA A 19 15.93 8.32 1.72
N ALA A 20 16.79 9.17 2.29
CA ALA A 20 17.94 8.72 3.08
C ALA A 20 17.46 8.17 4.43
N ARG A 21 18.15 7.17 4.99
CA ARG A 21 17.86 6.60 6.31
C ARG A 21 18.17 7.61 7.44
N GLN A 22 17.49 8.75 7.42
CA GLN A 22 17.55 9.82 8.41
C GLN A 22 16.16 10.25 8.79
N LYS A 23 15.95 10.62 10.06
CA LYS A 23 14.64 11.06 10.56
C LYS A 23 14.62 12.57 10.75
N PHE A 24 13.52 13.20 10.35
CA PHE A 24 13.22 14.59 10.69
C PHE A 24 11.88 14.67 11.43
N SER A 25 11.62 15.78 12.13
CA SER A 25 10.37 15.98 12.86
C SER A 25 9.38 16.77 12.02
N SER A 26 8.18 16.20 11.81
CA SER A 26 7.06 16.88 11.14
C SER A 26 6.19 17.72 12.07
N GLY A 27 6.47 17.68 13.37
CA GLY A 27 5.66 18.40 14.37
C GLY A 27 4.30 17.73 14.67
N LYS A 28 3.61 18.27 15.68
CA LYS A 28 2.25 17.86 16.04
C LYS A 28 1.24 18.71 15.27
N CYS A 29 0.16 18.10 14.82
CA CYS A 29 -0.92 18.76 14.13
C CYS A 29 -2.13 18.95 15.05
N ALA A 30 -2.94 19.96 14.74
CA ALA A 30 -4.16 20.22 15.50
C ALA A 30 -5.31 19.33 15.02
N GLN A 31 -5.29 18.91 13.76
CA GLN A 31 -6.36 18.12 13.13
C GLN A 31 -5.80 16.84 12.52
N TYR A 32 -6.60 15.78 12.59
CA TYR A 32 -6.34 14.49 11.96
C TYR A 32 -7.62 14.01 11.28
N ALA A 33 -7.49 13.24 10.20
CA ALA A 33 -8.67 12.69 9.53
C ALA A 33 -8.47 11.25 9.09
N LEU A 34 -9.47 10.41 9.34
CA LEU A 34 -9.49 9.05 8.81
C LEU A 34 -10.32 9.01 7.52
N VAL A 35 -9.72 8.42 6.47
CA VAL A 35 -10.27 8.38 5.11
C VAL A 35 -10.79 6.98 4.81
N PRO A 36 -12.12 6.78 4.60
CA PRO A 36 -12.66 5.45 4.32
C PRO A 36 -12.16 4.84 3.03
N ASP A 37 -11.83 5.63 2.01
CA ASP A 37 -11.34 5.16 0.70
C ASP A 37 -9.95 4.48 0.79
N ASP A 38 -9.25 4.59 1.91
CA ASP A 38 -8.00 3.84 2.15
C ASP A 38 -8.27 2.33 2.37
N PHE A 39 -9.50 1.96 2.69
CA PHE A 39 -9.93 0.59 2.95
C PHE A 39 -10.83 0.10 1.82
N VAL A 40 -10.20 -0.39 0.77
CA VAL A 40 -10.87 -0.78 -0.48
C VAL A 40 -11.93 -1.86 -0.24
N GLY A 41 -13.06 -1.74 -0.91
CA GLY A 41 -14.12 -2.76 -0.93
C GLY A 41 -15.07 -2.75 0.25
N MET A 42 -14.88 -1.85 1.24
CA MET A 42 -15.82 -1.63 2.31
C MET A 42 -16.77 -0.46 2.01
N THR A 43 -17.93 -0.44 2.64
CA THR A 43 -18.89 0.68 2.60
C THR A 43 -18.94 1.30 3.99
N PRO A 44 -18.52 2.58 4.16
CA PRO A 44 -18.46 3.19 5.48
C PRO A 44 -19.86 3.53 6.03
N LYS A 45 -20.06 3.22 7.30
CA LYS A 45 -21.15 3.74 8.12
C LYS A 45 -20.51 4.50 9.29
N VAL A 46 -20.62 5.82 9.26
CA VAL A 46 -20.11 6.69 10.34
C VAL A 46 -20.93 6.42 11.60
N VAL A 47 -20.24 6.28 12.74
CA VAL A 47 -20.86 5.96 14.05
C VAL A 47 -20.71 7.11 15.04
N VAL A 48 -20.07 8.21 14.64
CA VAL A 48 -19.91 9.44 15.41
C VAL A 48 -20.61 10.62 14.73
N ARG A 49 -20.81 11.71 15.47
CA ARG A 49 -21.39 12.97 14.99
C ARG A 49 -20.39 14.11 15.25
N GLU A 50 -20.56 15.20 14.51
CA GLU A 50 -19.85 16.44 14.80
C GLU A 50 -20.18 16.92 16.21
N GLY A 51 -19.14 17.26 16.98
CA GLY A 51 -19.22 17.60 18.41
C GLY A 51 -19.00 16.44 19.36
N ASP A 52 -19.03 15.17 18.89
CA ASP A 52 -18.74 14.03 19.76
C ASP A 52 -17.26 14.02 20.20
N THR A 53 -17.03 13.68 21.47
CA THR A 53 -15.67 13.45 22.00
C THR A 53 -15.28 11.99 21.79
N VAL A 54 -14.07 11.76 21.27
CA VAL A 54 -13.52 10.43 21.01
C VAL A 54 -12.14 10.27 21.66
N LYS A 55 -11.81 9.03 22.02
CA LYS A 55 -10.47 8.62 22.46
C LYS A 55 -9.72 7.92 21.34
N VAL A 56 -8.40 7.82 21.47
CA VAL A 56 -7.62 6.94 20.59
C VAL A 56 -8.14 5.51 20.74
N GLY A 57 -8.55 4.90 19.63
CA GLY A 57 -9.15 3.55 19.63
C GLY A 57 -10.67 3.52 19.54
N ASP A 58 -11.38 4.64 19.77
CA ASP A 58 -12.82 4.71 19.49
C ASP A 58 -13.11 4.60 18.00
N ALA A 59 -14.20 3.92 17.64
CA ALA A 59 -14.57 3.76 16.24
C ALA A 59 -15.12 5.06 15.66
N LEU A 60 -14.56 5.56 14.55
CA LEU A 60 -15.10 6.69 13.79
C LEU A 60 -16.15 6.23 12.76
N PHE A 61 -15.90 5.10 12.12
CA PHE A 61 -16.84 4.45 11.22
C PHE A 61 -16.66 2.94 11.25
N VAL A 62 -17.62 2.23 10.73
CA VAL A 62 -17.63 0.76 10.61
C VAL A 62 -17.96 0.36 9.18
N ASN A 63 -17.66 -0.88 8.81
CA ASN A 63 -18.16 -1.44 7.55
C ASN A 63 -19.67 -1.67 7.65
N LYS A 64 -20.45 -1.04 6.76
CA LYS A 64 -21.92 -1.14 6.76
C LYS A 64 -22.43 -2.57 6.62
N LYS A 65 -21.72 -3.42 5.86
CA LYS A 65 -22.10 -4.82 5.63
C LYS A 65 -21.71 -5.73 6.79
N GLN A 66 -20.68 -5.35 7.56
CA GLN A 66 -20.13 -6.12 8.69
C GLN A 66 -19.74 -5.14 9.80
N THR A 67 -20.69 -4.79 10.66
CA THR A 67 -20.54 -3.69 11.64
C THR A 67 -19.51 -3.96 12.73
N ASP A 68 -19.07 -5.20 12.89
CA ASP A 68 -17.98 -5.57 13.80
C ASP A 68 -16.61 -5.09 13.31
N VAL A 69 -16.48 -4.87 11.99
CA VAL A 69 -15.26 -4.28 11.41
C VAL A 69 -15.29 -2.78 11.61
N LYS A 70 -14.61 -2.34 12.67
CA LYS A 70 -14.47 -0.94 13.09
C LYS A 70 -13.17 -0.35 12.56
N PHE A 71 -13.12 0.99 12.51
CA PHE A 71 -11.93 1.76 12.15
C PHE A 71 -11.69 2.81 13.22
N ALA A 72 -10.56 2.66 13.92
CA ALA A 72 -10.25 3.38 15.14
C ALA A 72 -9.77 4.81 14.86
N SER A 73 -10.16 5.75 15.73
CA SER A 73 -9.59 7.08 15.77
C SER A 73 -8.10 7.03 16.09
N PRO A 74 -7.25 7.70 15.31
CA PRO A 74 -5.81 7.79 15.60
C PRO A 74 -5.47 8.74 16.75
N VAL A 75 -6.39 9.64 17.10
CA VAL A 75 -6.22 10.67 18.15
C VAL A 75 -7.44 10.76 19.05
N SER A 76 -7.25 11.25 20.29
CA SER A 76 -8.36 11.72 21.10
C SER A 76 -8.66 13.18 20.80
N GLY A 77 -9.93 13.57 20.95
CA GLY A 77 -10.35 14.93 20.71
C GLY A 77 -11.83 15.02 20.37
N VAL A 78 -12.20 16.10 19.67
CA VAL A 78 -13.58 16.34 19.25
C VAL A 78 -13.72 16.12 17.74
N VAL A 79 -14.72 15.39 17.33
CA VAL A 79 -15.07 15.25 15.91
C VAL A 79 -15.52 16.60 15.37
N SER A 80 -14.68 17.25 14.55
CA SER A 80 -14.95 18.60 14.03
C SER A 80 -15.74 18.56 12.72
N ALA A 81 -15.59 17.51 11.90
CA ALA A 81 -16.35 17.40 10.65
C ALA A 81 -16.52 15.97 10.18
N VAL A 82 -17.67 15.69 9.57
CA VAL A 82 -17.92 14.49 8.75
C VAL A 82 -18.10 14.95 7.31
N VAL A 83 -16.97 15.00 6.57
CA VAL A 83 -16.95 15.52 5.20
C VAL A 83 -17.58 14.52 4.25
N ARG A 84 -18.54 15.00 3.44
CA ARG A 84 -19.26 14.20 2.46
C ARG A 84 -19.13 14.81 1.07
N GLY A 85 -18.94 13.96 0.08
CA GLY A 85 -18.95 14.32 -1.33
C GLY A 85 -20.28 13.99 -1.99
N ASP A 86 -20.21 13.80 -3.31
CA ASP A 86 -21.37 13.47 -4.14
C ASP A 86 -22.10 12.24 -3.63
N ARG A 87 -23.43 12.23 -3.78
CA ARG A 87 -24.32 11.17 -3.33
C ARG A 87 -24.13 10.81 -1.85
N ARG A 88 -23.70 11.76 -1.02
CA ARG A 88 -23.43 11.60 0.41
C ARG A 88 -22.31 10.59 0.73
N LYS A 89 -21.42 10.30 -0.22
CA LYS A 89 -20.22 9.48 0.03
C LYS A 89 -19.41 10.10 1.16
N VAL A 90 -19.06 9.33 2.18
CA VAL A 90 -18.18 9.79 3.25
C VAL A 90 -16.75 9.89 2.70
N LEU A 91 -16.20 11.09 2.69
CA LEU A 91 -14.83 11.34 2.22
C LEU A 91 -13.82 11.22 3.37
N ARG A 92 -14.14 11.79 4.53
CA ARG A 92 -13.27 11.74 5.71
C ARG A 92 -14.04 12.11 6.98
N VAL A 93 -13.56 11.62 8.12
CA VAL A 93 -13.99 12.05 9.46
C VAL A 93 -12.81 12.77 10.09
N VAL A 94 -13.00 14.04 10.45
CA VAL A 94 -11.96 14.94 10.98
C VAL A 94 -12.12 15.03 12.49
N VAL A 95 -11.00 14.94 13.22
CA VAL A 95 -10.93 15.07 14.67
C VAL A 95 -9.94 16.19 15.03
N ASP A 96 -10.40 17.16 15.81
CA ASP A 96 -9.54 18.17 16.43
C ASP A 96 -8.88 17.53 17.66
N ALA A 97 -7.57 17.36 17.59
CA ALA A 97 -6.83 16.55 18.55
C ALA A 97 -6.63 17.26 19.91
N ASP A 98 -6.80 16.52 20.98
CA ASP A 98 -6.43 16.96 22.32
C ASP A 98 -4.92 17.17 22.45
N LYS A 99 -4.50 18.09 23.31
CA LYS A 99 -3.07 18.27 23.65
C LYS A 99 -2.50 17.04 24.36
N GLU A 100 -3.29 16.45 25.26
CA GLU A 100 -2.97 15.23 26.00
C GLU A 100 -3.90 14.11 25.51
N GLN A 101 -3.32 13.07 24.92
CA GLN A 101 -4.09 12.02 24.29
C GLN A 101 -4.68 11.05 25.33
N GLN A 102 -5.96 10.76 25.20
CA GLN A 102 -6.68 9.77 25.98
C GLN A 102 -6.89 8.50 25.15
N TYR A 103 -6.73 7.35 25.77
CA TYR A 103 -6.77 6.05 25.10
C TYR A 103 -7.93 5.20 25.62
N VAL A 104 -8.50 4.40 24.72
CA VAL A 104 -9.30 3.25 25.12
C VAL A 104 -8.33 2.16 25.59
N ASP A 105 -8.58 1.59 26.76
CA ASP A 105 -7.79 0.46 27.27
C ASP A 105 -8.47 -0.86 26.88
N PHE A 106 -7.82 -1.60 25.97
CA PHE A 106 -8.27 -2.93 25.52
C PHE A 106 -7.64 -4.06 26.37
N GLY A 107 -6.78 -3.70 27.32
CA GLY A 107 -6.01 -4.62 28.13
C GLY A 107 -4.87 -5.30 27.40
N GLN A 108 -3.71 -5.38 28.05
CA GLN A 108 -2.57 -6.17 27.54
C GLN A 108 -2.95 -7.65 27.46
N LYS A 109 -2.52 -8.31 26.39
CA LYS A 109 -2.80 -9.74 26.20
C LYS A 109 -1.53 -10.49 25.80
N GLN A 110 -1.27 -11.57 26.46
CA GLN A 110 -0.17 -12.46 26.08
C GLN A 110 -0.60 -13.33 24.90
N VAL A 111 -0.05 -13.07 23.72
CA VAL A 111 -0.40 -13.79 22.48
C VAL A 111 -0.22 -15.30 22.62
N ALA A 112 0.74 -15.78 23.41
CA ALA A 112 0.98 -17.20 23.64
C ALA A 112 -0.26 -17.93 24.20
N SER A 113 -1.08 -17.24 25.01
CA SER A 113 -2.28 -17.82 25.64
C SER A 113 -3.57 -17.67 24.82
N LEU A 114 -3.52 -16.99 23.67
CA LEU A 114 -4.67 -16.75 22.80
C LEU A 114 -4.79 -17.84 21.73
N ASP A 115 -6.01 -18.12 21.33
CA ASP A 115 -6.34 -18.81 20.09
C ASP A 115 -6.60 -17.80 18.94
N GLY A 116 -6.80 -18.32 17.74
CA GLY A 116 -7.00 -17.48 16.56
C GLY A 116 -8.27 -16.62 16.62
N ASP A 117 -9.36 -17.17 17.16
CA ASP A 117 -10.63 -16.43 17.25
C ASP A 117 -10.54 -15.28 18.28
N ALA A 118 -9.79 -15.48 19.40
CA ALA A 118 -9.53 -14.42 20.36
C ALA A 118 -8.61 -13.31 19.79
N VAL A 119 -7.66 -13.67 18.93
CA VAL A 119 -6.84 -12.67 18.20
C VAL A 119 -7.71 -11.84 17.27
N VAL A 120 -8.53 -12.47 16.43
CA VAL A 120 -9.46 -11.78 15.51
C VAL A 120 -10.40 -10.86 16.28
N LYS A 121 -10.98 -11.36 17.38
CA LYS A 121 -11.85 -10.55 18.25
C LYS A 121 -11.13 -9.33 18.81
N ALA A 122 -9.89 -9.47 19.29
CA ALA A 122 -9.13 -8.34 19.83
C ALA A 122 -8.86 -7.27 18.77
N LEU A 123 -8.54 -7.67 17.52
CA LEU A 123 -8.34 -6.75 16.40
C LEU A 123 -9.65 -6.05 15.98
N LEU A 124 -10.79 -6.76 16.00
CA LEU A 124 -12.11 -6.19 15.74
C LEU A 124 -12.51 -5.17 16.82
N ASP A 125 -12.35 -5.53 18.09
CA ASP A 125 -12.68 -4.65 19.21
C ASP A 125 -11.87 -3.35 19.16
N ALA A 126 -10.58 -3.43 18.84
CA ALA A 126 -9.65 -2.31 18.74
C ALA A 126 -9.75 -1.51 17.43
N GLY A 127 -10.59 -1.91 16.47
CA GLY A 127 -10.73 -1.23 15.18
C GLY A 127 -9.51 -1.35 14.27
N LEU A 128 -8.70 -2.41 14.44
CA LEU A 128 -7.50 -2.69 13.63
C LEU A 128 -7.71 -3.77 12.58
N PHE A 129 -8.79 -4.55 12.67
CA PHE A 129 -9.06 -5.64 11.73
C PHE A 129 -9.19 -5.17 10.29
N GLY A 130 -9.68 -3.94 10.06
CA GLY A 130 -9.82 -3.34 8.73
C GLY A 130 -8.51 -3.13 7.96
N TYR A 131 -7.34 -3.24 8.62
CA TYR A 131 -6.02 -3.20 7.99
C TYR A 131 -5.60 -4.52 7.35
N ILE A 132 -6.40 -5.57 7.50
CA ILE A 132 -6.21 -6.86 6.84
C ILE A 132 -6.96 -6.84 5.51
N ASN A 133 -6.25 -7.16 4.43
CA ASN A 133 -6.84 -7.33 3.10
C ASN A 133 -6.94 -8.82 2.76
N GLN A 134 -7.67 -9.15 1.70
CA GLN A 134 -7.79 -10.51 1.19
C GLN A 134 -7.53 -10.61 -0.31
N LEU A 135 -7.01 -11.73 -0.74
CA LEU A 135 -7.13 -12.24 -2.09
C LEU A 135 -8.07 -13.46 -2.07
N PRO A 136 -8.88 -13.65 -3.11
CA PRO A 136 -9.05 -12.77 -4.28
C PRO A 136 -9.70 -11.44 -3.93
N TYR A 137 -9.80 -10.58 -4.92
CA TYR A 137 -10.44 -9.25 -4.94
C TYR A 137 -9.58 -8.08 -4.45
N ALA A 138 -8.48 -8.29 -3.70
CA ALA A 138 -7.65 -7.22 -3.14
C ALA A 138 -8.49 -6.14 -2.44
N VAL A 139 -9.22 -6.54 -1.41
CA VAL A 139 -10.13 -5.69 -0.62
C VAL A 139 -9.93 -5.95 0.87
N SER A 140 -10.33 -4.99 1.71
CA SER A 140 -10.40 -5.20 3.16
C SER A 140 -11.28 -6.42 3.48
N THR A 141 -10.77 -7.34 4.31
CA THR A 141 -11.43 -8.61 4.62
C THR A 141 -12.55 -8.45 5.66
N THR A 142 -13.33 -9.52 5.82
CA THR A 142 -14.37 -9.64 6.83
C THR A 142 -14.15 -10.91 7.67
N PRO A 143 -14.53 -10.95 8.95
CA PRO A 143 -14.19 -12.05 9.86
C PRO A 143 -14.88 -13.38 9.51
N ASP A 144 -15.94 -13.38 8.70
CA ASP A 144 -16.62 -14.56 8.17
C ASP A 144 -15.80 -15.29 7.09
N ARG A 145 -14.81 -14.62 6.50
CA ARG A 145 -13.91 -15.17 5.48
C ARG A 145 -12.60 -15.67 6.12
N LYS A 146 -12.64 -16.88 6.70
CA LYS A 146 -11.46 -17.50 7.31
C LYS A 146 -10.37 -17.75 6.26
N PRO A 147 -9.10 -17.32 6.50
CA PRO A 147 -8.04 -17.48 5.52
C PRO A 147 -7.45 -18.88 5.56
N ARG A 148 -7.06 -19.40 4.39
CA ARG A 148 -6.19 -20.59 4.27
C ARG A 148 -4.79 -20.29 4.77
N ALA A 149 -4.29 -19.10 4.51
CA ALA A 149 -2.98 -18.62 4.92
C ALA A 149 -2.98 -17.08 5.02
N ILE A 150 -1.97 -16.53 5.69
CA ILE A 150 -1.73 -15.10 5.80
C ILE A 150 -0.37 -14.77 5.21
N PHE A 151 -0.29 -13.70 4.43
CA PHE A 151 0.95 -13.24 3.80
C PHE A 151 1.30 -11.83 4.26
N VAL A 152 2.54 -11.65 4.67
CA VAL A 152 3.13 -10.36 5.03
C VAL A 152 4.33 -10.13 4.14
N SER A 153 4.35 -9.05 3.35
CA SER A 153 5.53 -8.66 2.58
C SER A 153 6.28 -7.55 3.28
N ALA A 154 7.48 -7.86 3.77
CA ALA A 154 8.39 -6.87 4.35
C ALA A 154 9.34 -6.25 3.30
N LEU A 155 9.27 -6.69 2.05
CA LEU A 155 10.00 -6.11 0.93
C LEU A 155 9.15 -5.01 0.28
N ARG A 156 9.66 -3.79 0.26
CA ARG A 156 9.09 -2.66 -0.48
C ARG A 156 10.09 -2.24 -1.55
N ASP A 157 9.82 -2.59 -2.79
CA ASP A 157 10.74 -2.40 -3.92
C ASP A 157 10.19 -1.52 -5.05
N MET A 158 8.99 -0.95 -4.86
CA MET A 158 8.46 0.05 -5.78
C MET A 158 9.35 1.30 -5.81
N PRO A 159 9.39 2.04 -6.94
CA PRO A 159 10.19 3.25 -7.04
C PRO A 159 9.85 4.25 -5.93
N LEU A 160 10.87 4.74 -5.21
CA LEU A 160 10.76 5.68 -4.08
C LEU A 160 10.01 5.12 -2.85
N ALA A 161 9.68 3.83 -2.81
CA ALA A 161 9.03 3.23 -1.66
C ALA A 161 9.85 3.38 -0.37
N GLY A 162 9.14 3.48 0.75
CA GLY A 162 9.74 3.52 2.09
C GLY A 162 10.44 2.20 2.44
N ASP A 163 11.57 2.30 3.11
CA ASP A 163 12.35 1.13 3.55
C ASP A 163 11.79 0.59 4.86
N PHE A 164 11.16 -0.60 4.79
CA PHE A 164 10.57 -1.21 5.97
C PHE A 164 11.62 -1.65 7.01
N GLU A 165 12.81 -2.05 6.58
CA GLU A 165 13.90 -2.40 7.51
C GLU A 165 14.30 -1.21 8.39
N PHE A 166 14.24 0.01 7.85
CA PHE A 166 14.46 1.24 8.62
C PHE A 166 13.27 1.59 9.53
N GLU A 167 12.03 1.31 9.10
CA GLU A 167 10.83 1.46 9.93
C GLU A 167 10.82 0.47 11.10
N LEU A 168 11.39 -0.72 10.90
CA LEU A 168 11.43 -1.78 11.89
C LEU A 168 12.34 -1.46 13.08
N ASP A 169 13.36 -0.59 12.89
CA ASP A 169 14.29 -0.20 13.95
C ASP A 169 13.55 0.38 15.17
N GLY A 170 13.63 -0.34 16.30
CA GLY A 170 12.94 -0.02 17.56
C GLY A 170 11.50 -0.55 17.65
N ASN A 171 11.00 -1.24 16.61
CA ASN A 171 9.67 -1.86 16.59
C ASN A 171 9.73 -3.40 16.48
N GLU A 172 10.92 -4.01 16.62
CA GLU A 172 11.15 -5.44 16.37
C GLU A 172 10.29 -6.31 17.29
N ARG A 173 10.13 -5.91 18.56
CA ARG A 173 9.30 -6.62 19.53
C ARG A 173 7.83 -6.60 19.12
N ASP A 174 7.32 -5.45 18.72
CA ASP A 174 5.93 -5.29 18.33
C ASP A 174 5.67 -6.04 17.03
N PHE A 175 6.59 -5.98 16.07
CA PHE A 175 6.50 -6.73 14.82
C PHE A 175 6.43 -8.24 15.07
N GLN A 176 7.34 -8.78 15.90
CA GLN A 176 7.34 -10.21 16.25
C GLN A 176 6.05 -10.61 16.98
N THR A 177 5.55 -9.78 17.92
CA THR A 177 4.29 -10.05 18.62
C THR A 177 3.11 -10.08 17.64
N GLY A 178 3.07 -9.16 16.67
CA GLY A 178 2.05 -9.13 15.61
C GLY A 178 2.11 -10.35 14.71
N LEU A 179 3.31 -10.78 14.28
CA LEU A 179 3.50 -12.02 13.50
C LEU A 179 3.01 -13.25 14.28
N SER A 180 3.39 -13.37 15.55
CA SER A 180 2.95 -14.46 16.40
C SER A 180 1.44 -14.49 16.61
N ALA A 181 0.79 -13.31 16.66
CA ALA A 181 -0.68 -13.20 16.72
C ALA A 181 -1.32 -13.69 15.43
N LEU A 182 -0.84 -13.26 14.26
CA LEU A 182 -1.34 -13.72 12.97
C LEU A 182 -1.17 -15.24 12.79
N ALA A 183 -0.04 -15.79 13.25
CA ALA A 183 0.23 -17.22 13.21
C ALA A 183 -0.75 -18.07 14.04
N LYS A 184 -1.44 -17.49 15.04
CA LYS A 184 -2.54 -18.16 15.75
C LYS A 184 -3.79 -18.31 14.90
N VAL A 185 -4.00 -17.40 13.94
CA VAL A 185 -5.19 -17.39 13.08
C VAL A 185 -5.04 -18.39 11.93
N ALA A 186 -3.91 -18.34 11.22
CA ALA A 186 -3.61 -19.26 10.12
C ALA A 186 -2.09 -19.34 9.86
N LYS A 187 -1.68 -20.30 9.03
CA LYS A 187 -0.29 -20.39 8.57
C LYS A 187 0.13 -19.07 7.96
N THR A 188 1.20 -18.48 8.51
CA THR A 188 1.65 -17.15 8.12
C THR A 188 3.00 -17.22 7.41
N TYR A 189 3.09 -16.53 6.26
CA TYR A 189 4.30 -16.39 5.46
C TYR A 189 4.81 -14.96 5.55
N LEU A 190 6.12 -14.82 5.74
CA LEU A 190 6.82 -13.52 5.72
C LEU A 190 7.77 -13.50 4.51
N GLY A 191 7.46 -12.64 3.54
CA GLY A 191 8.32 -12.37 2.39
C GLY A 191 9.31 -11.26 2.69
N ILE A 192 10.59 -11.53 2.46
CA ILE A 192 11.69 -10.57 2.63
C ILE A 192 12.54 -10.49 1.37
N GLY A 193 13.26 -9.40 1.18
CA GLY A 193 14.20 -9.22 0.08
C GLY A 193 15.57 -9.81 0.38
N ALA A 194 16.29 -10.25 -0.66
CA ALA A 194 17.64 -10.82 -0.53
C ALA A 194 18.67 -9.85 0.08
N GLN A 195 18.42 -8.56 0.08
CA GLN A 195 19.30 -7.53 0.65
C GLN A 195 18.93 -7.14 2.08
N GLN A 196 17.81 -7.62 2.62
CA GLN A 196 17.39 -7.34 3.99
C GLN A 196 18.10 -8.28 4.95
N THR A 197 18.73 -7.73 5.98
CA THR A 197 19.61 -8.47 6.90
C THR A 197 19.18 -8.36 8.37
N ASN A 198 18.16 -7.54 8.67
CA ASN A 198 17.69 -7.37 10.04
C ASN A 198 17.27 -8.73 10.65
N ALA A 199 17.78 -9.03 11.85
CA ALA A 199 17.53 -10.29 12.52
C ALA A 199 16.05 -10.54 12.86
N ALA A 200 15.25 -9.47 13.04
CA ALA A 200 13.81 -9.60 13.27
C ALA A 200 13.05 -10.03 12.00
N LEU A 201 13.64 -9.87 10.81
CA LEU A 201 13.10 -10.37 9.56
C LEU A 201 13.61 -11.77 9.25
N THR A 202 14.93 -11.95 9.23
CA THR A 202 15.58 -13.23 8.83
C THR A 202 15.39 -14.34 9.86
N GLY A 203 15.20 -13.99 11.13
CA GLY A 203 14.99 -14.89 12.26
C GLY A 203 13.59 -14.81 12.86
N ALA A 204 12.59 -14.28 12.12
CA ALA A 204 11.21 -14.19 12.60
C ALA A 204 10.68 -15.57 13.02
N LYS A 205 10.00 -15.59 14.18
CA LYS A 205 9.46 -16.83 14.77
C LYS A 205 7.97 -16.97 14.45
N ASP A 206 7.49 -18.21 14.55
CA ASP A 206 6.09 -18.61 14.34
C ASP A 206 5.57 -18.43 12.90
N VAL A 207 6.43 -18.00 11.97
CA VAL A 207 6.10 -17.76 10.56
C VAL A 207 7.10 -18.44 9.63
N GLU A 208 6.69 -18.69 8.39
CA GLU A 208 7.57 -19.22 7.35
C GLU A 208 8.21 -18.08 6.57
N VAL A 209 9.52 -17.88 6.74
CA VAL A 209 10.27 -16.81 6.06
C VAL A 209 10.68 -17.29 4.67
N THR A 210 10.37 -16.48 3.64
CA THR A 210 10.79 -16.71 2.25
C THR A 210 11.53 -15.49 1.73
N VAL A 211 12.71 -15.69 1.15
CA VAL A 211 13.53 -14.66 0.53
C VAL A 211 13.16 -14.53 -0.94
N PHE A 212 12.84 -13.33 -1.38
CA PHE A 212 12.63 -12.99 -2.79
C PHE A 212 13.86 -12.27 -3.34
N ASP A 213 14.46 -12.86 -4.37
CA ASP A 213 15.63 -12.33 -5.07
C ASP A 213 15.24 -11.98 -6.51
N GLY A 214 15.01 -10.70 -6.77
CA GLY A 214 14.58 -10.21 -8.07
C GLY A 214 14.44 -8.69 -8.12
N ALA A 215 14.06 -8.19 -9.30
CA ALA A 215 13.70 -6.80 -9.49
C ALA A 215 12.24 -6.55 -9.04
N CYS A 216 11.86 -5.29 -8.88
CA CYS A 216 10.48 -4.88 -8.72
C CYS A 216 9.60 -5.56 -9.81
N PRO A 217 8.46 -6.16 -9.46
CA PRO A 217 7.68 -6.06 -8.22
C PRO A 217 7.82 -7.27 -7.28
N ALA A 218 9.03 -7.71 -6.97
CA ALA A 218 9.28 -8.83 -6.04
C ALA A 218 8.65 -8.58 -4.65
N GLY A 219 8.48 -7.32 -4.27
CA GLY A 219 7.86 -6.89 -3.03
C GLY A 219 6.34 -6.92 -3.01
N ASN A 220 5.67 -7.03 -4.16
CA ASN A 220 4.21 -7.12 -4.17
C ASN A 220 3.73 -8.40 -3.51
N VAL A 221 2.79 -8.25 -2.59
CA VAL A 221 2.26 -9.42 -1.87
C VAL A 221 1.53 -10.39 -2.81
N GLY A 222 0.87 -9.91 -3.86
CA GLY A 222 0.26 -10.76 -4.90
C GLY A 222 1.29 -11.64 -5.61
N VAL A 223 2.44 -11.07 -5.98
CA VAL A 223 3.57 -11.83 -6.55
C VAL A 223 4.07 -12.90 -5.58
N GLN A 224 4.20 -12.57 -4.31
CA GLN A 224 4.65 -13.52 -3.29
C GLN A 224 3.63 -14.64 -3.06
N VAL A 225 2.34 -14.32 -3.02
CA VAL A 225 1.26 -15.31 -2.93
C VAL A 225 1.29 -16.26 -4.12
N ASN A 226 1.37 -15.73 -5.35
CA ASN A 226 1.42 -16.54 -6.57
C ASN A 226 2.60 -17.52 -6.57
N ASN A 227 3.79 -17.09 -6.11
CA ASN A 227 4.99 -17.93 -6.11
C ASN A 227 5.09 -18.92 -4.93
N ILE A 228 4.36 -18.70 -3.82
CA ILE A 228 4.39 -19.58 -2.64
C ILE A 228 3.20 -20.54 -2.64
N ALA A 229 1.98 -19.98 -2.76
CA ALA A 229 0.74 -20.75 -2.67
C ALA A 229 -0.39 -19.97 -3.41
N PRO A 230 -0.51 -20.14 -4.74
CA PRO A 230 -1.52 -19.49 -5.57
C PRO A 230 -2.94 -19.67 -5.04
N VAL A 231 -3.81 -18.67 -5.28
CA VAL A 231 -5.19 -18.67 -4.79
C VAL A 231 -6.12 -19.20 -5.85
N ASN A 232 -6.89 -20.24 -5.51
CA ASN A 232 -7.90 -20.83 -6.39
C ASN A 232 -9.31 -20.32 -6.07
N LYS A 233 -10.26 -20.61 -6.98
CA LYS A 233 -11.68 -20.33 -6.77
C LYS A 233 -12.18 -20.95 -5.46
N GLY A 234 -12.85 -20.16 -4.63
CA GLY A 234 -13.36 -20.57 -3.33
C GLY A 234 -12.37 -20.51 -2.16
N GLU A 235 -11.09 -20.27 -2.43
CA GLU A 235 -10.08 -20.04 -1.40
C GLU A 235 -9.98 -18.56 -1.03
N VAL A 236 -9.54 -18.28 0.19
CA VAL A 236 -9.22 -16.94 0.69
C VAL A 236 -7.87 -16.96 1.37
N VAL A 237 -7.02 -16.02 1.05
CA VAL A 237 -5.81 -15.71 1.83
C VAL A 237 -5.89 -14.27 2.32
N TRP A 238 -5.34 -14.02 3.50
CA TRP A 238 -5.20 -12.66 3.98
C TRP A 238 -3.84 -12.09 3.63
N THR A 239 -3.82 -10.80 3.34
CA THR A 239 -2.59 -10.04 3.12
C THR A 239 -2.52 -8.89 4.11
N VAL A 240 -1.37 -8.69 4.73
CA VAL A 240 -1.19 -7.67 5.77
C VAL A 240 0.06 -6.86 5.47
N ASP A 241 -0.09 -5.52 5.45
CA ASP A 241 1.06 -4.61 5.39
C ASP A 241 1.94 -4.78 6.64
N PRO A 242 3.27 -4.82 6.52
CA PRO A 242 4.16 -5.08 7.64
C PRO A 242 4.09 -4.00 8.73
N THR A 243 3.72 -2.76 8.39
CA THR A 243 3.44 -1.71 9.40
C THR A 243 2.18 -2.04 10.20
N ALA A 244 1.14 -2.61 9.57
CA ALA A 244 -0.06 -3.03 10.29
C ALA A 244 0.25 -4.15 11.29
N VAL A 245 1.20 -5.03 10.98
CA VAL A 245 1.70 -6.05 11.93
C VAL A 245 2.29 -5.40 13.18
N ILE A 246 3.03 -4.28 13.02
CA ILE A 246 3.53 -3.50 14.17
C ILE A 246 2.35 -2.94 14.99
N PHE A 247 1.30 -2.41 14.36
CA PHE A 247 0.10 -1.91 15.06
C PHE A 247 -0.57 -3.01 15.88
N PHE A 248 -0.68 -4.22 15.31
CA PHE A 248 -1.25 -5.37 16.02
C PHE A 248 -0.39 -5.74 17.23
N GLY A 249 0.93 -5.79 17.07
CA GLY A 249 1.84 -6.08 18.17
C GLY A 249 1.78 -5.04 19.29
N ARG A 250 1.71 -3.76 18.96
CA ARG A 250 1.53 -2.67 19.95
C ARG A 250 0.25 -2.84 20.75
N LEU A 251 -0.87 -3.21 20.08
CA LEU A 251 -2.13 -3.49 20.76
C LEU A 251 -1.95 -4.59 21.82
N PHE A 252 -1.37 -5.74 21.46
CA PHE A 252 -1.20 -6.85 22.40
C PHE A 252 -0.19 -6.52 23.52
N ASN A 253 0.88 -5.80 23.20
CA ASN A 253 1.93 -5.45 24.14
C ASN A 253 1.53 -4.32 25.12
N THR A 254 0.66 -3.39 24.69
CA THR A 254 0.33 -2.20 25.50
C THR A 254 -1.14 -2.11 25.90
N GLY A 255 -2.03 -2.86 25.25
CA GLY A 255 -3.48 -2.76 25.41
C GLY A 255 -4.08 -1.50 24.78
N LYS A 256 -3.32 -0.76 23.95
CA LYS A 256 -3.74 0.51 23.34
C LYS A 256 -3.51 0.50 21.84
N VAL A 257 -4.35 1.23 21.12
CA VAL A 257 -4.14 1.49 19.70
C VAL A 257 -3.05 2.55 19.53
N ASP A 258 -2.08 2.27 18.69
CA ASP A 258 -1.03 3.21 18.28
C ASP A 258 -0.75 3.05 16.79
N LEU A 259 -1.21 4.04 16.01
CA LEU A 259 -1.13 4.06 14.55
C LEU A 259 0.04 4.92 14.03
N ARG A 260 1.08 5.12 14.85
CA ARG A 260 2.31 5.78 14.40
C ARG A 260 3.08 4.87 13.45
N ARG A 261 3.58 5.46 12.41
CA ARG A 261 4.36 4.81 11.36
C ARG A 261 5.50 5.69 10.89
N LEU A 262 6.52 5.10 10.28
CA LEU A 262 7.59 5.84 9.63
C LEU A 262 7.22 6.05 8.16
N VAL A 263 7.13 7.32 7.73
CA VAL A 263 6.78 7.70 6.35
C VAL A 263 8.01 8.27 5.66
N ALA A 264 8.32 7.77 4.47
CA ALA A 264 9.33 8.35 3.60
C ALA A 264 8.76 9.59 2.89
N VAL A 265 9.47 10.70 2.93
CA VAL A 265 9.19 11.89 2.11
C VAL A 265 10.24 11.91 1.01
N ALA A 266 9.84 11.61 -0.22
CA ALA A 266 10.73 11.25 -1.32
C ALA A 266 10.32 11.94 -2.63
N GLY A 267 11.19 11.87 -3.64
CA GLY A 267 10.95 12.39 -4.98
C GLY A 267 11.89 13.52 -5.36
N SER A 268 11.97 13.79 -6.66
CA SER A 268 12.90 14.78 -7.22
C SER A 268 12.59 16.22 -6.81
N GLU A 269 11.34 16.48 -6.39
CA GLU A 269 10.88 17.80 -5.94
C GLU A 269 10.92 17.96 -4.41
N ILE A 270 11.61 17.05 -3.70
CA ILE A 270 11.87 17.12 -2.26
C ILE A 270 13.31 17.52 -2.01
N ASN A 271 13.53 18.56 -1.22
CA ASN A 271 14.84 18.91 -0.68
C ASN A 271 15.17 17.94 0.47
N GLU A 272 16.35 17.33 0.41
CA GLU A 272 16.84 16.38 1.42
C GLU A 272 15.77 15.30 1.75
N PRO A 273 15.47 14.39 0.81
CA PRO A 273 14.53 13.31 1.04
C PRO A 273 14.92 12.48 2.26
N ALA A 274 13.98 12.29 3.20
CA ALA A 274 14.23 11.63 4.48
C ALA A 274 12.92 11.07 5.05
N TYR A 275 12.98 10.47 6.24
CA TYR A 275 11.83 9.87 6.91
C TYR A 275 11.32 10.76 8.04
N THR A 276 10.03 10.65 8.32
CA THR A 276 9.43 11.24 9.51
C THR A 276 8.46 10.26 10.17
N GLU A 277 8.41 10.29 11.50
CA GLU A 277 7.35 9.60 12.21
C GLU A 277 6.05 10.39 12.01
N ALA A 278 5.05 9.74 11.45
CA ALA A 278 3.73 10.29 11.21
C ALA A 278 2.65 9.40 11.83
N LEU A 279 1.52 10.00 12.14
CA LEU A 279 0.33 9.29 12.58
C LEU A 279 -0.63 9.12 11.39
N VAL A 280 -1.29 7.98 11.27
CA VAL A 280 -2.38 7.80 10.30
C VAL A 280 -3.37 8.95 10.46
N GLY A 281 -3.77 9.56 9.36
CA GLY A 281 -4.66 10.73 9.38
C GLY A 281 -3.97 12.08 9.63
N GLN A 282 -2.65 12.14 9.73
CA GLN A 282 -1.91 13.39 9.84
C GLN A 282 -1.99 14.19 8.52
N PRO A 283 -2.13 15.54 8.54
CA PRO A 283 -2.12 16.34 7.30
C PRO A 283 -0.80 16.18 6.53
N ILE A 284 -0.89 15.97 5.22
CA ILE A 284 0.29 15.83 4.34
C ILE A 284 1.14 17.11 4.34
N SER A 285 0.50 18.29 4.46
CA SER A 285 1.19 19.59 4.58
C SER A 285 2.31 19.57 5.63
N SER A 286 2.03 18.98 6.79
CA SER A 286 2.99 18.91 7.89
C SER A 286 4.26 18.10 7.59
N LEU A 287 4.19 17.20 6.59
CA LEU A 287 5.31 16.37 6.18
C LEU A 287 6.12 17.02 5.05
N VAL A 288 5.45 17.75 4.14
CA VAL A 288 6.06 18.15 2.87
C VAL A 288 6.35 19.63 2.74
N GLU A 289 5.56 20.55 3.37
CA GLU A 289 5.67 22.00 3.13
C GLU A 289 7.10 22.55 3.33
N SER A 290 7.80 22.12 4.36
CA SER A 290 9.18 22.56 4.64
C SER A 290 10.23 21.88 3.76
N LYS A 291 9.85 20.87 2.99
CA LYS A 291 10.73 20.01 2.21
C LYS A 291 10.54 20.15 0.70
N LEU A 292 9.45 20.76 0.23
CA LEU A 292 9.23 20.99 -1.19
C LEU A 292 10.30 21.92 -1.78
N ALA A 293 10.87 21.54 -2.91
CA ALA A 293 11.80 22.36 -3.66
C ALA A 293 11.06 23.50 -4.40
N LYS A 294 9.82 23.26 -4.77
CA LYS A 294 8.90 24.20 -5.44
C LYS A 294 7.49 24.03 -4.88
N THR A 295 6.67 25.06 -4.97
CA THR A 295 5.26 25.03 -4.57
C THR A 295 4.30 24.85 -5.74
N GLU A 296 4.75 25.11 -6.96
CA GLU A 296 3.98 25.01 -8.21
C GLU A 296 4.56 23.96 -9.13
N HIS A 297 3.77 23.45 -10.06
CA HIS A 297 4.16 22.41 -11.04
C HIS A 297 4.69 21.13 -10.40
N VAL A 298 4.19 20.80 -9.20
CA VAL A 298 4.56 19.59 -8.43
C VAL A 298 3.34 18.69 -8.26
N ARG A 299 3.52 17.42 -8.59
CA ARG A 299 2.59 16.34 -8.29
C ARG A 299 2.93 15.74 -6.94
N LEU A 300 2.05 15.94 -5.95
CA LEU A 300 2.10 15.19 -4.70
C LEU A 300 1.32 13.89 -4.85
N ILE A 301 1.90 12.81 -4.34
CA ILE A 301 1.37 11.46 -4.40
C ILE A 301 1.39 10.86 -3.00
N ASN A 302 0.24 10.39 -2.53
CA ASN A 302 0.12 9.59 -1.32
C ASN A 302 0.42 8.13 -1.70
N GLY A 303 1.65 7.69 -1.41
CA GLY A 303 2.25 6.45 -1.90
C GLY A 303 3.37 6.68 -2.92
N ASN A 304 3.77 5.61 -3.61
CA ASN A 304 4.79 5.64 -4.65
C ASN A 304 4.23 6.08 -6.02
N PRO A 305 5.07 6.47 -6.98
CA PRO A 305 4.62 7.00 -8.28
C PRO A 305 3.85 6.01 -9.16
N LEU A 306 3.90 4.70 -8.89
CA LEU A 306 3.24 3.68 -9.72
C LEU A 306 1.87 3.27 -9.19
N THR A 307 1.70 3.18 -7.87
CA THR A 307 0.46 2.67 -7.24
C THR A 307 -0.22 3.69 -6.34
N GLY A 308 0.46 4.81 -6.04
CA GLY A 308 -0.06 5.87 -5.18
C GLY A 308 -1.16 6.71 -5.84
N ARG A 309 -1.85 7.49 -5.02
CA ARG A 309 -2.91 8.40 -5.47
C ARG A 309 -2.44 9.86 -5.44
N LYS A 310 -2.77 10.61 -6.51
CA LYS A 310 -2.59 12.07 -6.51
C LYS A 310 -3.27 12.67 -5.28
N CYS A 311 -2.56 13.53 -4.59
CA CYS A 311 -3.06 14.22 -3.41
C CYS A 311 -2.64 15.70 -3.43
N THR A 312 -3.14 16.43 -2.45
CA THR A 312 -2.78 17.82 -2.17
C THR A 312 -2.20 17.93 -0.76
N ALA A 313 -1.59 19.05 -0.45
CA ALA A 313 -1.09 19.31 0.91
C ALA A 313 -2.24 19.33 1.97
N ALA A 314 -3.49 19.59 1.56
CA ALA A 314 -4.67 19.58 2.43
C ALA A 314 -5.24 18.17 2.69
N ASP A 315 -4.71 17.13 2.04
CA ASP A 315 -5.09 15.75 2.27
C ASP A 315 -4.31 15.15 3.45
N PHE A 316 -4.59 13.89 3.78
CA PHE A 316 -4.13 13.24 4.99
C PHE A 316 -3.35 11.95 4.68
N VAL A 317 -2.42 11.60 5.57
CA VAL A 317 -1.68 10.33 5.51
C VAL A 317 -2.66 9.17 5.63
N GLY A 318 -2.69 8.31 4.62
CA GLY A 318 -3.61 7.19 4.54
C GLY A 318 -3.26 6.03 5.49
N GLY A 319 -4.23 5.14 5.68
CA GLY A 319 -4.07 3.97 6.54
C GLY A 319 -2.94 3.03 6.13
N HIS A 320 -2.60 2.98 4.83
CA HIS A 320 -1.57 2.12 4.25
C HIS A 320 -0.37 2.89 3.66
N THR A 321 -0.28 4.21 3.91
CA THR A 321 0.76 5.07 3.34
C THR A 321 2.12 4.82 3.97
N SER A 322 3.10 4.38 3.20
CA SER A 322 4.51 4.20 3.63
C SER A 322 5.43 5.31 3.11
N GLU A 323 5.00 6.04 2.09
CA GLU A 323 5.71 7.19 1.52
C GLU A 323 4.74 8.27 1.03
N ILE A 324 5.23 9.50 1.02
CA ILE A 324 4.66 10.63 0.26
C ILE A 324 5.71 11.02 -0.76
N THR A 325 5.33 11.03 -2.04
CA THR A 325 6.27 11.36 -3.11
C THR A 325 5.90 12.67 -3.79
N ALA A 326 6.93 13.44 -4.18
CA ALA A 326 6.78 14.67 -4.95
C ALA A 326 7.62 14.59 -6.22
N ILE A 327 6.97 14.66 -7.37
CA ILE A 327 7.60 14.64 -8.71
C ILE A 327 7.11 15.83 -9.53
N PRO A 328 7.79 16.21 -10.62
CA PRO A 328 7.29 17.27 -11.51
C PRO A 328 5.89 16.90 -12.05
N GLU A 329 4.97 17.88 -12.08
CA GLU A 329 3.67 17.71 -12.74
C GLU A 329 3.83 17.62 -14.26
N GLY A 330 4.76 18.39 -14.83
CA GLY A 330 5.05 18.40 -16.26
C GLY A 330 4.09 19.26 -17.10
N ASP A 331 3.29 20.10 -16.47
CA ASP A 331 2.34 21.00 -17.10
C ASP A 331 2.96 22.31 -17.61
N ASP A 332 4.23 22.55 -17.26
CA ASP A 332 5.06 23.71 -17.65
C ASP A 332 6.12 23.39 -18.72
N VAL A 333 6.09 22.19 -19.30
CA VAL A 333 7.11 21.76 -20.26
C VAL A 333 6.67 21.98 -21.69
N ASP A 334 7.31 22.92 -22.39
CA ASP A 334 7.20 23.14 -23.82
C ASP A 334 8.29 22.36 -24.58
N GLU A 335 7.91 21.30 -25.23
CA GLU A 335 8.83 20.49 -26.06
C GLU A 335 8.65 20.79 -27.56
N MET A 336 9.34 21.83 -28.05
CA MET A 336 9.40 22.07 -29.49
C MET A 336 10.26 20.99 -30.18
N LEU A 337 9.68 20.25 -31.14
CA LEU A 337 10.35 19.14 -31.85
C LEU A 337 10.86 18.01 -30.92
N GLY A 338 10.21 17.77 -29.78
CA GLY A 338 10.62 16.80 -28.77
C GLY A 338 10.84 15.36 -29.30
N TRP A 339 10.24 14.99 -30.41
CA TRP A 339 10.41 13.68 -31.08
C TRP A 339 11.79 13.49 -31.74
N ILE A 340 12.55 14.56 -32.03
CA ILE A 340 13.92 14.49 -32.59
C ILE A 340 14.98 14.46 -31.49
N LEU A 341 14.64 14.90 -30.27
CA LEU A 341 15.63 15.04 -29.20
C LEU A 341 16.18 13.68 -28.75
N PRO A 342 17.46 13.59 -28.40
CA PRO A 342 18.11 12.33 -27.95
C PRO A 342 17.57 11.79 -26.62
N ARG A 343 16.79 12.59 -25.90
CA ARG A 343 16.10 12.24 -24.62
C ARG A 343 16.98 11.49 -23.64
N THR A 344 18.17 12.02 -23.41
CA THR A 344 19.17 11.41 -22.53
C THR A 344 18.71 11.33 -21.07
N ASN A 345 17.72 12.14 -20.66
CA ASN A 345 17.19 12.20 -19.30
C ASN A 345 15.87 11.46 -19.12
N ASP A 346 15.30 10.91 -20.20
CA ASP A 346 14.08 10.12 -20.14
C ASP A 346 14.39 8.62 -19.95
N PHE A 347 13.59 7.93 -19.14
CA PHE A 347 13.71 6.49 -18.97
C PHE A 347 13.26 5.77 -20.24
N SER A 348 13.99 4.76 -20.68
CA SER A 348 13.66 3.98 -21.87
C SER A 348 13.66 2.48 -21.58
N VAL A 349 12.51 1.85 -21.69
CA VAL A 349 12.35 0.38 -21.58
C VAL A 349 12.87 -0.32 -22.83
N SER A 350 12.57 0.24 -24.01
CA SER A 350 12.85 -0.35 -25.34
C SER A 350 14.12 0.17 -26.00
N ARG A 351 14.96 0.94 -25.27
CA ARG A 351 16.14 1.64 -25.80
C ARG A 351 15.84 2.65 -26.90
N SER A 352 14.61 3.16 -26.96
CA SER A 352 14.20 4.20 -27.91
C SER A 352 14.90 5.55 -27.66
N TYR A 353 15.39 5.79 -26.45
CA TYR A 353 16.12 6.98 -26.05
C TYR A 353 17.57 6.64 -25.74
N PHE A 354 18.49 7.56 -25.99
CA PHE A 354 19.92 7.34 -25.73
C PHE A 354 20.31 7.29 -24.24
N SER A 355 19.36 7.48 -23.34
CA SER A 355 19.60 7.36 -21.89
C SER A 355 20.18 6.01 -21.46
N TRP A 356 19.93 4.92 -22.19
CA TRP A 356 20.49 3.60 -21.90
C TRP A 356 22.04 3.54 -21.98
N LEU A 357 22.67 4.48 -22.71
CA LEU A 357 24.14 4.59 -22.80
C LEU A 357 24.81 4.95 -21.46
N PHE A 358 24.07 5.59 -20.54
CA PHE A 358 24.57 5.99 -19.22
C PHE A 358 24.52 4.88 -18.16
N GLY A 359 24.08 3.69 -18.55
CA GLY A 359 24.06 2.49 -17.71
C GLY A 359 22.92 2.42 -16.70
N LYS A 360 22.87 1.29 -15.97
CA LYS A 360 21.77 0.94 -15.06
C LYS A 360 21.71 1.76 -13.76
N LYS A 361 22.77 2.51 -13.43
CA LYS A 361 22.86 3.31 -12.19
C LYS A 361 22.34 4.73 -12.35
N LYS A 362 21.99 5.15 -13.57
CA LYS A 362 21.44 6.49 -13.80
C LYS A 362 20.12 6.64 -13.07
N GLU A 363 19.97 7.75 -12.35
CA GLU A 363 18.70 8.16 -11.75
C GLU A 363 17.97 9.13 -12.67
N TYR A 364 16.64 9.05 -12.66
CA TYR A 364 15.77 9.81 -13.53
C TYR A 364 14.83 10.70 -12.72
N SER A 365 14.63 11.93 -13.16
CA SER A 365 13.55 12.80 -12.70
C SER A 365 12.45 12.74 -13.74
N LEU A 366 11.47 11.85 -13.54
CA LEU A 366 10.34 11.69 -14.44
C LEU A 366 9.18 12.57 -13.98
N ASP A 367 8.49 13.15 -14.94
CA ASP A 367 7.27 13.91 -14.72
C ASP A 367 6.01 13.03 -14.79
N ALA A 368 4.86 13.59 -14.38
CA ALA A 368 3.60 12.87 -14.33
C ALA A 368 2.86 12.79 -15.68
N ARG A 369 3.47 13.24 -16.78
CA ARG A 369 2.82 13.21 -18.11
C ARG A 369 2.78 11.81 -18.68
N VAL A 370 1.66 11.45 -19.28
CA VAL A 370 1.57 10.30 -20.16
C VAL A 370 2.31 10.60 -21.47
N LYS A 371 3.44 9.93 -21.71
CA LYS A 371 4.24 10.12 -22.93
C LYS A 371 3.69 9.21 -24.03
N GLY A 372 2.71 9.69 -24.74
CA GLY A 372 1.97 9.00 -25.79
C GLY A 372 0.48 9.25 -25.69
N GLY A 373 -0.31 8.57 -26.53
CA GLY A 373 -1.78 8.60 -26.49
C GLY A 373 -2.33 7.22 -26.21
N GLU A 374 -3.47 7.17 -25.53
CA GLU A 374 -4.23 5.94 -25.32
C GLU A 374 -4.63 5.32 -26.68
N ARG A 375 -4.50 4.02 -26.80
CA ARG A 375 -4.78 3.24 -28.00
C ARG A 375 -5.51 1.96 -27.63
N HIS A 376 -6.09 1.31 -28.60
CA HIS A 376 -6.58 -0.06 -28.41
C HIS A 376 -5.44 -0.99 -27.98
N MET A 377 -5.73 -1.93 -27.10
CA MET A 377 -4.75 -2.87 -26.57
C MET A 377 -4.05 -3.66 -27.69
N ILE A 378 -2.74 -3.62 -27.67
CA ILE A 378 -1.87 -4.40 -28.56
C ILE A 378 -1.22 -5.52 -27.74
N MET A 379 -1.26 -6.75 -28.25
CA MET A 379 -0.55 -7.89 -27.67
C MET A 379 0.94 -7.76 -28.01
N SER A 380 1.69 -7.12 -27.12
CA SER A 380 3.10 -6.77 -27.37
C SER A 380 4.09 -7.77 -26.74
N GLY A 381 3.65 -8.59 -25.79
CA GLY A 381 4.51 -9.45 -24.97
C GLY A 381 5.35 -8.66 -23.96
N GLU A 382 5.09 -7.37 -23.77
CA GLU A 382 5.85 -6.54 -22.82
C GLU A 382 5.46 -6.81 -21.37
N TYR A 383 4.18 -7.17 -21.10
CA TYR A 383 3.73 -7.45 -19.74
C TYR A 383 4.44 -8.68 -19.16
N ASP A 384 4.68 -9.69 -19.96
CA ASP A 384 5.37 -10.91 -19.52
C ASP A 384 6.81 -10.67 -19.06
N LYS A 385 7.44 -9.58 -19.50
CA LYS A 385 8.82 -9.23 -19.09
C LYS A 385 8.88 -8.66 -17.69
N VAL A 386 7.78 -8.05 -17.21
CA VAL A 386 7.72 -7.32 -15.95
C VAL A 386 6.78 -7.93 -14.92
N LEU A 387 6.02 -8.96 -15.29
CA LEU A 387 5.07 -9.65 -14.43
C LEU A 387 5.64 -11.02 -14.01
N PRO A 388 6.24 -11.14 -12.81
CA PRO A 388 6.85 -12.39 -12.34
C PRO A 388 5.83 -13.32 -11.67
N MET A 389 4.68 -13.52 -12.34
CA MET A 389 3.58 -14.40 -11.92
C MET A 389 3.30 -15.40 -13.03
N ASP A 390 2.80 -16.59 -12.65
CA ASP A 390 2.41 -17.64 -13.60
C ASP A 390 0.96 -17.44 -14.06
N ILE A 391 0.72 -16.31 -14.74
CA ILE A 391 -0.58 -15.94 -15.31
C ILE A 391 -0.42 -15.42 -16.74
N TYR A 392 -1.48 -15.49 -17.54
CA TYR A 392 -1.53 -14.93 -18.88
C TYR A 392 -1.98 -13.46 -18.86
N GLY A 393 -1.12 -12.55 -18.38
CA GLY A 393 -1.48 -11.15 -18.08
C GLY A 393 -2.15 -10.39 -19.23
N GLU A 394 -1.60 -10.43 -20.46
CA GLU A 394 -2.20 -9.75 -21.61
C GLU A 394 -3.58 -10.32 -22.00
N TYR A 395 -3.74 -11.65 -21.94
CA TYR A 395 -5.03 -12.30 -22.20
C TYR A 395 -6.04 -12.01 -21.11
N LEU A 396 -5.60 -11.96 -19.85
CA LEU A 396 -6.46 -11.60 -18.72
C LEU A 396 -7.02 -10.18 -18.87
N ILE A 397 -6.18 -9.20 -19.21
CA ILE A 397 -6.64 -7.82 -19.46
C ILE A 397 -7.68 -7.79 -20.58
N LYS A 398 -7.46 -8.53 -21.68
CA LYS A 398 -8.46 -8.62 -22.76
C LYS A 398 -9.77 -9.25 -22.31
N ALA A 399 -9.72 -10.30 -21.50
CA ALA A 399 -10.92 -10.93 -20.95
C ALA A 399 -11.71 -9.96 -20.06
N ILE A 400 -11.01 -9.16 -19.26
CA ILE A 400 -11.62 -8.13 -18.40
C ILE A 400 -12.29 -7.05 -19.26
N ILE A 401 -11.61 -6.53 -20.27
CA ILE A 401 -12.17 -5.52 -21.19
C ILE A 401 -13.42 -6.06 -21.91
N ALA A 402 -13.41 -7.35 -22.26
CA ALA A 402 -14.55 -8.01 -22.91
C ALA A 402 -15.68 -8.36 -21.94
N GLY A 403 -15.47 -8.28 -20.62
CA GLY A 403 -16.45 -8.69 -19.61
C GLY A 403 -16.68 -10.21 -19.55
N ASP A 404 -15.72 -11.02 -20.03
CA ASP A 404 -15.81 -12.48 -20.10
C ASP A 404 -15.30 -13.09 -18.79
N ILE A 405 -16.23 -13.31 -17.85
CA ILE A 405 -15.91 -13.80 -16.48
C ILE A 405 -15.30 -15.20 -16.52
N ASP A 406 -15.83 -16.10 -17.36
CA ASP A 406 -15.32 -17.48 -17.46
C ASP A 406 -13.84 -17.47 -17.89
N ARG A 407 -13.49 -16.62 -18.84
CA ARG A 407 -12.09 -16.46 -19.26
C ARG A 407 -11.24 -15.76 -18.21
N MET A 408 -11.76 -14.77 -17.50
CA MET A 408 -11.02 -14.15 -16.39
C MET A 408 -10.61 -15.20 -15.36
N GLU A 409 -11.53 -16.11 -14.97
CA GLU A 409 -11.27 -17.20 -14.04
C GLU A 409 -10.19 -18.16 -14.56
N GLN A 410 -10.27 -18.54 -15.84
CA GLN A 410 -9.29 -19.45 -16.47
C GLN A 410 -7.89 -18.83 -16.61
N LEU A 411 -7.79 -17.50 -16.65
CA LEU A 411 -6.55 -16.77 -16.91
C LEU A 411 -5.90 -16.21 -15.64
N GLY A 412 -6.43 -16.53 -14.45
CA GLY A 412 -5.76 -16.23 -13.18
C GLY A 412 -6.23 -14.99 -12.44
N ILE A 413 -7.49 -14.50 -12.67
CA ILE A 413 -7.99 -13.30 -11.98
C ILE A 413 -8.06 -13.44 -10.46
N TYR A 414 -8.14 -14.65 -9.92
CA TYR A 414 -8.14 -14.90 -8.47
C TYR A 414 -6.79 -14.61 -7.80
N GLU A 415 -5.72 -14.59 -8.57
CA GLU A 415 -4.35 -14.52 -8.09
C GLU A 415 -3.78 -13.11 -8.09
N VAL A 416 -4.48 -12.14 -8.71
CA VAL A 416 -3.95 -10.80 -8.97
C VAL A 416 -4.58 -9.73 -8.11
N ALA A 417 -3.79 -8.70 -7.85
CA ALA A 417 -4.23 -7.41 -7.35
C ALA A 417 -3.91 -6.29 -8.37
N PRO A 418 -4.57 -5.14 -8.32
CA PRO A 418 -4.29 -4.04 -9.24
C PRO A 418 -2.82 -3.62 -9.27
N GLU A 419 -2.16 -3.55 -8.11
CA GLU A 419 -0.75 -3.18 -7.99
C GLU A 419 0.22 -4.14 -8.71
N ASP A 420 -0.17 -5.38 -8.94
CA ASP A 420 0.67 -6.35 -9.67
C ASP A 420 0.85 -5.94 -11.14
N PHE A 421 -0.12 -5.19 -11.68
CA PHE A 421 -0.07 -4.67 -13.03
C PHE A 421 0.57 -3.27 -13.16
N ALA A 422 1.07 -2.68 -12.07
CA ALA A 422 1.63 -1.32 -12.10
C ALA A 422 2.84 -1.18 -13.05
N LEU A 423 3.75 -2.15 -13.08
CA LEU A 423 4.86 -2.15 -14.04
C LEU A 423 4.40 -2.50 -15.47
N ALA A 424 3.42 -3.38 -15.63
CA ALA A 424 2.83 -3.65 -16.94
C ALA A 424 2.18 -2.38 -17.52
N GLU A 425 1.47 -1.60 -16.70
CA GLU A 425 0.92 -0.30 -17.05
C GLU A 425 2.01 0.71 -17.46
N PHE A 426 3.11 0.76 -16.70
CA PHE A 426 4.24 1.63 -17.02
C PHE A 426 4.88 1.32 -18.37
N VAL A 427 5.04 0.03 -18.73
CA VAL A 427 5.64 -0.38 -20.02
C VAL A 427 4.65 -0.47 -21.17
N ASP A 428 3.35 -0.39 -20.90
CA ASP A 428 2.31 -0.56 -21.91
C ASP A 428 2.43 0.48 -23.03
N SER A 429 2.58 -0.01 -24.27
CA SER A 429 2.64 0.81 -25.46
C SER A 429 1.29 1.42 -25.84
N SER A 430 0.19 0.82 -25.40
CA SER A 430 -1.18 1.28 -25.64
C SER A 430 -1.64 2.35 -24.64
N LYS A 431 -0.91 2.53 -23.53
CA LYS A 431 -1.19 3.51 -22.46
C LYS A 431 -2.55 3.31 -21.80
N LEU A 432 -2.92 2.05 -21.59
CA LEU A 432 -4.13 1.68 -20.86
C LEU A 432 -3.90 1.80 -19.34
N GLU A 433 -4.93 2.17 -18.62
CA GLU A 433 -4.95 2.15 -17.14
C GLU A 433 -5.19 0.73 -16.63
N LEU A 434 -4.14 -0.12 -16.66
CA LEU A 434 -4.27 -1.55 -16.37
C LEU A 434 -4.71 -1.83 -14.95
N GLN A 435 -4.21 -1.05 -13.98
CA GLN A 435 -4.62 -1.19 -12.58
C GLN A 435 -6.12 -0.91 -12.41
N HIS A 436 -6.64 0.10 -13.12
CA HIS A 436 -8.07 0.40 -13.12
C HIS A 436 -8.88 -0.72 -13.78
N ILE A 437 -8.43 -1.23 -14.91
CA ILE A 437 -9.06 -2.36 -15.61
C ILE A 437 -9.12 -3.59 -14.69
N VAL A 438 -8.00 -3.95 -14.05
CA VAL A 438 -7.95 -5.08 -13.10
C VAL A 438 -8.92 -4.85 -11.94
N ARG A 439 -8.98 -3.63 -11.37
CA ARG A 439 -9.95 -3.30 -10.31
C ARG A 439 -11.39 -3.52 -10.76
N GLN A 440 -11.74 -3.09 -11.98
CA GLN A 440 -13.08 -3.33 -12.55
C GLN A 440 -13.38 -4.82 -12.70
N GLY A 441 -12.42 -5.62 -13.21
CA GLY A 441 -12.57 -7.06 -13.34
C GLY A 441 -12.80 -7.75 -11.99
N LEU A 442 -12.00 -7.39 -10.98
CA LEU A 442 -12.16 -7.92 -9.62
C LEU A 442 -13.48 -7.53 -8.98
N ASP A 443 -13.97 -6.31 -9.21
CA ASP A 443 -15.26 -5.84 -8.70
C ASP A 443 -16.44 -6.53 -9.42
N MET A 444 -16.30 -6.82 -10.73
CA MET A 444 -17.26 -7.59 -11.50
C MET A 444 -17.36 -9.02 -10.97
N LEU A 445 -16.22 -9.69 -10.84
CA LEU A 445 -16.14 -11.04 -10.28
C LEU A 445 -16.69 -11.13 -8.85
N ARG A 446 -16.40 -10.14 -8.01
CA ARG A 446 -16.91 -10.08 -6.64
C ARG A 446 -18.43 -9.94 -6.57
N LYS A 447 -19.04 -9.24 -7.53
CA LYS A 447 -20.50 -9.10 -7.62
C LYS A 447 -21.14 -10.40 -8.08
N GLU A 448 -20.50 -11.12 -8.99
CA GLU A 448 -20.99 -12.41 -9.50
C GLU A 448 -20.94 -13.49 -8.42
N ASN A 449 -19.92 -13.48 -7.57
CA ASN A 449 -19.71 -14.46 -6.50
C ASN A 449 -20.33 -14.03 -5.15
N ALA A 450 -21.09 -12.94 -5.07
CA ALA A 450 -21.77 -12.46 -3.87
C ALA A 450 -23.19 -13.00 -3.78
#